data_207b13543698b1328c52995dd9295dd3
#
_entry.id   207b13543698b1328c52995dd9295dd3
#
_cell.length_a   1.000
_cell.length_b   1.000
_cell.length_c   1.000
_cell.angle_alpha   90.00
_cell.angle_beta   90.00
_cell.angle_gamma   90.00
#
_symmetry.space_group_name_H-M   'P 1'
#
loop_
_entity.id
_entity.type
_entity.pdbx_description
1 polymer ?
#
loop_
_entity_poly.entity_id
_entity_poly.type
_entity_poly.pdbx_seq_one_letter_code
_entity_poly.pdbx_strand_id
1 'polypeptide(L)'
;MLAPISRDRLATLLAAARGRRVVVVGDAMLDVYLQGDVERISPEAPVPVVRVRDRRDALGGAANVAQNVLAVDAQCTLVAAVGDDVAGRRLCGLLHGLGGGTDALVTVARPTTTKTRLVARAQQLLRFDEEEDADLDATDVARVTAALTAALATADAVILEDYNKGVLVPQVIERTIALAAERNVPVVVDPKFRNFFSYRGATVFKPNRRELEQALGAAVDLDHPAALPATLARLDVAHLLLTLSEHGMALVSRGGEITRIPTMAREVYDVVGAGDTVTAYLALMLAAGADAREAAVIANYAAGVEVGKLGAATVTPAEVLAAYDSFHLVT
;
A
#
# COMPACT_ATOMS: atom_id res chain seq x y z
N MET A 1 -24.84 8.08 13.00
CA MET A 1 -24.69 7.10 11.90
C MET A 1 -24.14 7.83 10.68
N LEU A 2 -23.13 7.28 10.03
CA LEU A 2 -22.60 7.77 8.76
C LEU A 2 -23.72 7.74 7.70
N ALA A 3 -23.93 8.84 6.97
CA ALA A 3 -24.75 8.76 5.76
C ALA A 3 -24.00 7.83 4.78
N PRO A 4 -24.60 6.71 4.36
CA PRO A 4 -23.94 5.76 3.47
C PRO A 4 -23.67 6.43 2.11
N ILE A 5 -22.54 6.08 1.47
CA ILE A 5 -22.34 6.42 0.06
C ILE A 5 -23.48 5.72 -0.73
N SER A 6 -24.11 6.43 -1.68
CA SER A 6 -25.10 5.76 -2.52
C SER A 6 -24.43 4.83 -3.53
N ARG A 7 -25.16 3.78 -3.95
CA ARG A 7 -24.67 2.84 -4.95
C ARG A 7 -24.27 3.53 -6.27
N ASP A 8 -25.06 4.50 -6.70
CA ASP A 8 -24.80 5.24 -7.94
C ASP A 8 -23.54 6.11 -7.83
N ARG A 9 -23.33 6.75 -6.67
CA ARG A 9 -22.11 7.50 -6.40
C ARG A 9 -20.88 6.60 -6.37
N LEU A 10 -20.97 5.44 -5.71
CA LEU A 10 -19.93 4.42 -5.70
C LEU A 10 -19.59 3.97 -7.14
N ALA A 11 -20.58 3.60 -7.92
CA ALA A 11 -20.39 3.17 -9.32
C ALA A 11 -19.76 4.28 -10.17
N THR A 12 -20.20 5.53 -9.99
CA THR A 12 -19.66 6.70 -10.70
C THR A 12 -18.17 6.91 -10.38
N LEU A 13 -17.79 6.83 -9.11
CA LEU A 13 -16.39 7.01 -8.69
C LEU A 13 -15.50 5.89 -9.19
N LEU A 14 -15.95 4.62 -9.09
CA LEU A 14 -15.21 3.47 -9.61
C LEU A 14 -15.04 3.55 -11.14
N ALA A 15 -16.05 4.02 -11.86
CA ALA A 15 -15.94 4.24 -13.30
C ALA A 15 -14.98 5.40 -13.64
N ALA A 16 -15.00 6.48 -12.86
CA ALA A 16 -14.12 7.63 -13.04
C ALA A 16 -12.65 7.36 -12.68
N ALA A 17 -12.36 6.30 -11.92
CA ALA A 17 -11.00 5.85 -11.61
C ALA A 17 -10.30 5.21 -12.81
N ARG A 18 -11.05 4.70 -13.79
CA ARG A 18 -10.48 4.12 -15.00
C ARG A 18 -9.66 5.14 -15.78
N GLY A 19 -8.48 4.73 -16.22
CA GLY A 19 -7.56 5.58 -16.97
C GLY A 19 -6.89 6.68 -16.16
N ARG A 20 -7.19 6.84 -14.85
CA ARG A 20 -6.45 7.77 -13.99
C ARG A 20 -5.00 7.36 -13.88
N ARG A 21 -4.11 8.34 -13.81
CA ARG A 21 -2.67 8.16 -13.75
C ARG A 21 -2.22 8.30 -12.29
N VAL A 22 -1.84 7.19 -11.68
CA VAL A 22 -1.34 7.16 -10.30
C VAL A 22 0.16 6.91 -10.32
N VAL A 23 0.91 7.75 -9.64
CA VAL A 23 2.33 7.54 -9.39
C VAL A 23 2.50 6.91 -8.02
N VAL A 24 3.15 5.75 -7.97
CA VAL A 24 3.54 5.09 -6.72
C VAL A 24 5.03 5.28 -6.53
N VAL A 25 5.43 5.89 -5.42
CA VAL A 25 6.83 6.10 -5.06
C VAL A 25 7.13 5.36 -3.78
N GLY A 26 8.13 4.50 -3.76
CA GLY A 26 8.47 3.80 -2.51
C GLY A 26 9.26 2.52 -2.68
N ASP A 27 9.22 1.71 -1.63
CA ASP A 27 10.02 0.51 -1.49
C ASP A 27 9.33 -0.68 -2.17
N ALA A 28 9.74 -1.00 -3.40
CA ALA A 28 9.28 -2.17 -4.13
C ALA A 28 10.05 -3.42 -3.68
N MET A 29 9.36 -4.56 -3.64
CA MET A 29 9.96 -5.85 -3.27
C MET A 29 9.34 -7.00 -4.03
N LEU A 30 10.06 -8.13 -4.04
CA LEU A 30 9.60 -9.39 -4.60
C LEU A 30 9.25 -10.35 -3.46
N ASP A 31 7.99 -10.77 -3.40
CA ASP A 31 7.55 -11.85 -2.52
C ASP A 31 7.71 -13.19 -3.24
N VAL A 32 8.47 -14.12 -2.65
CA VAL A 32 8.71 -15.45 -3.21
C VAL A 32 8.10 -16.50 -2.31
N TYR A 33 7.26 -17.35 -2.88
CA TYR A 33 6.68 -18.48 -2.19
C TYR A 33 7.29 -19.78 -2.73
N LEU A 34 8.02 -20.50 -1.87
CA LEU A 34 8.54 -21.83 -2.16
C LEU A 34 7.62 -22.83 -1.49
N GLN A 35 6.84 -23.54 -2.28
CA GLN A 35 5.93 -24.56 -1.78
C GLN A 35 6.50 -25.95 -2.01
N GLY A 36 6.44 -26.82 -0.98
CA GLY A 36 7.02 -28.15 -1.07
C GLY A 36 6.57 -29.10 0.01
N ASP A 37 7.26 -30.25 0.07
CA ASP A 37 7.02 -31.35 1.00
C ASP A 37 8.19 -31.48 1.97
N VAL A 38 7.87 -31.77 3.24
CA VAL A 38 8.84 -32.23 4.26
C VAL A 38 8.69 -33.71 4.45
N GLU A 39 9.70 -34.47 4.01
CA GLU A 39 9.68 -35.96 4.08
C GLU A 39 10.73 -36.52 5.05
N ARG A 40 11.76 -35.71 5.39
CA ARG A 40 12.88 -36.19 6.23
C ARG A 40 13.52 -35.04 7.02
N ILE A 41 14.24 -35.41 8.07
CA ILE A 41 15.18 -34.53 8.77
C ILE A 41 16.55 -34.62 8.09
N SER A 42 17.30 -33.52 8.06
CA SER A 42 18.65 -33.46 7.51
C SER A 42 19.59 -34.38 8.34
N PRO A 43 20.50 -35.15 7.71
CA PRO A 43 21.56 -35.83 8.43
C PRO A 43 22.64 -34.86 8.96
N GLU A 44 22.70 -33.62 8.47
CA GLU A 44 23.74 -32.65 8.83
C GLU A 44 23.34 -31.80 10.05
N ALA A 45 22.04 -31.63 10.31
CA ALA A 45 21.50 -30.84 11.42
C ALA A 45 20.05 -31.26 11.71
N PRO A 46 19.51 -31.01 12.93
CA PRO A 46 18.12 -31.35 13.28
C PRO A 46 17.10 -30.38 12.66
N VAL A 47 17.15 -30.22 11.33
CA VAL A 47 16.26 -29.34 10.55
C VAL A 47 15.52 -30.14 9.47
N PRO A 48 14.28 -29.78 9.14
CA PRO A 48 13.53 -30.43 8.06
C PRO A 48 14.18 -30.16 6.70
N VAL A 49 14.18 -31.19 5.83
CA VAL A 49 14.54 -31.03 4.42
C VAL A 49 13.25 -30.80 3.63
N VAL A 50 13.12 -29.63 3.03
CA VAL A 50 11.99 -29.29 2.17
C VAL A 50 12.36 -29.56 0.71
N ARG A 51 11.57 -30.42 0.06
CA ARG A 51 11.66 -30.62 -1.38
C ARG A 51 10.71 -29.64 -2.06
N VAL A 52 11.27 -28.55 -2.62
CA VAL A 52 10.47 -27.54 -3.34
C VAL A 52 9.83 -28.18 -4.57
N ARG A 53 8.52 -28.00 -4.72
CA ARG A 53 7.69 -28.48 -5.84
C ARG A 53 7.25 -27.35 -6.73
N ASP A 54 6.95 -26.21 -6.15
CA ASP A 54 6.47 -25.03 -6.84
C ASP A 54 7.16 -23.78 -6.33
N ARG A 55 7.31 -22.81 -7.22
CA ARG A 55 7.80 -21.46 -6.92
C ARG A 55 6.86 -20.43 -7.53
N ARG A 56 6.30 -19.58 -6.70
CA ARG A 56 5.49 -18.45 -7.12
C ARG A 56 6.17 -17.16 -6.67
N ASP A 57 6.35 -16.25 -7.62
CA ASP A 57 6.82 -14.89 -7.37
C ASP A 57 5.61 -13.94 -7.40
N ALA A 58 5.57 -12.93 -6.53
CA ALA A 58 4.52 -11.92 -6.45
C ALA A 58 5.12 -10.54 -6.20
N LEU A 59 4.41 -9.51 -6.62
CA LEU A 59 4.77 -8.13 -6.32
C LEU A 59 4.45 -7.81 -4.85
N GLY A 60 5.38 -7.15 -4.14
CA GLY A 60 5.25 -6.74 -2.74
C GLY A 60 5.57 -5.26 -2.54
N GLY A 61 5.16 -4.70 -1.39
CA GLY A 61 5.34 -3.30 -1.06
C GLY A 61 4.78 -2.35 -2.11
N ALA A 62 5.53 -1.33 -2.50
CA ALA A 62 5.09 -0.36 -3.51
C ALA A 62 4.70 -1.02 -4.85
N ALA A 63 5.28 -2.17 -5.21
CA ALA A 63 4.90 -2.92 -6.40
C ALA A 63 3.53 -3.63 -6.23
N ASN A 64 3.16 -4.05 -5.01
CA ASN A 64 1.83 -4.56 -4.71
C ASN A 64 0.76 -3.45 -4.79
N VAL A 65 1.08 -2.25 -4.31
CA VAL A 65 0.20 -1.08 -4.50
C VAL A 65 0.00 -0.79 -5.99
N ALA A 66 1.09 -0.83 -6.79
CA ALA A 66 1.03 -0.61 -8.23
C ALA A 66 0.11 -1.63 -8.93
N GLN A 67 0.18 -2.93 -8.60
CA GLN A 67 -0.72 -3.92 -9.18
C GLN A 67 -2.18 -3.71 -8.79
N ASN A 68 -2.47 -3.23 -7.57
CA ASN A 68 -3.82 -2.88 -7.14
C ASN A 68 -4.38 -1.67 -7.94
N VAL A 69 -3.53 -0.69 -8.25
CA VAL A 69 -3.90 0.44 -9.14
C VAL A 69 -4.24 -0.07 -10.55
N LEU A 70 -3.41 -0.96 -11.10
CA LEU A 70 -3.63 -1.53 -12.44
C LEU A 70 -4.90 -2.40 -12.52
N ALA A 71 -5.30 -3.06 -11.43
CA ALA A 71 -6.46 -3.94 -11.37
C ALA A 71 -7.81 -3.22 -11.54
N VAL A 72 -7.84 -1.89 -11.48
CA VAL A 72 -9.04 -1.08 -11.74
C VAL A 72 -9.01 -0.39 -13.12
N ASP A 73 -8.20 -0.87 -14.05
CA ASP A 73 -7.98 -0.29 -15.38
C ASP A 73 -7.41 1.15 -15.32
N ALA A 74 -6.71 1.52 -14.26
CA ALA A 74 -5.96 2.77 -14.13
C ALA A 74 -4.54 2.60 -14.67
N GLN A 75 -3.85 3.71 -14.94
CA GLN A 75 -2.45 3.71 -15.30
C GLN A 75 -1.58 3.88 -14.06
N CYS A 76 -0.51 3.12 -13.96
CA CYS A 76 0.42 3.20 -12.83
C CYS A 76 1.86 3.41 -13.30
N THR A 77 2.54 4.42 -12.75
CA THR A 77 3.98 4.58 -12.84
C THR A 77 4.59 4.29 -11.49
N LEU A 78 5.39 3.22 -11.40
CA LEU A 78 6.11 2.84 -10.18
C LEU A 78 7.52 3.46 -10.20
N VAL A 79 7.79 4.38 -9.26
CA VAL A 79 9.10 4.97 -9.00
C VAL A 79 9.70 4.26 -7.78
N ALA A 80 10.67 3.40 -7.99
CA ALA A 80 11.28 2.59 -6.94
C ALA A 80 12.73 2.25 -7.30
N ALA A 81 13.49 1.73 -6.33
CA ALA A 81 14.84 1.22 -6.54
C ALA A 81 14.81 -0.30 -6.64
N VAL A 82 15.54 -0.86 -7.62
CA VAL A 82 15.73 -2.30 -7.82
C VAL A 82 17.20 -2.61 -8.10
N GLY A 83 17.68 -3.78 -7.70
CA GLY A 83 19.03 -4.24 -8.03
C GLY A 83 19.15 -4.72 -9.48
N ASP A 84 20.38 -4.74 -10.02
CA ASP A 84 20.68 -5.46 -11.25
C ASP A 84 20.85 -6.96 -10.98
N ASP A 85 19.79 -7.60 -10.54
CA ASP A 85 19.77 -9.00 -10.12
C ASP A 85 18.59 -9.76 -10.72
N VAL A 86 18.50 -11.05 -10.38
CA VAL A 86 17.41 -11.91 -10.86
C VAL A 86 16.05 -11.47 -10.29
N ALA A 87 16.01 -11.01 -9.04
CA ALA A 87 14.79 -10.57 -8.39
C ALA A 87 14.26 -9.28 -9.01
N GLY A 88 15.14 -8.31 -9.30
CA GLY A 88 14.78 -7.07 -10.00
C GLY A 88 14.22 -7.33 -11.40
N ARG A 89 14.87 -8.21 -12.19
CA ARG A 89 14.35 -8.60 -13.51
C ARG A 89 12.99 -9.28 -13.43
N ARG A 90 12.75 -10.12 -12.42
CA ARG A 90 11.46 -10.78 -12.20
C ARG A 90 10.37 -9.78 -11.80
N LEU A 91 10.68 -8.86 -10.88
CA LEU A 91 9.77 -7.79 -10.47
C LEU A 91 9.35 -6.95 -11.70
N CYS A 92 10.33 -6.51 -12.51
CA CYS A 92 10.07 -5.79 -13.77
C CYS A 92 9.18 -6.60 -14.72
N GLY A 93 9.45 -7.90 -14.87
CA GLY A 93 8.67 -8.79 -15.74
C GLY A 93 7.22 -8.94 -15.27
N LEU A 94 7.01 -9.11 -13.96
CA LEU A 94 5.67 -9.19 -13.38
C LEU A 94 4.90 -7.88 -13.56
N LEU A 95 5.51 -6.75 -13.27
CA LEU A 95 4.88 -5.43 -13.42
C LEU A 95 4.52 -5.15 -14.88
N HIS A 96 5.44 -5.42 -15.80
CA HIS A 96 5.22 -5.28 -17.25
C HIS A 96 4.08 -6.19 -17.75
N GLY A 97 4.03 -7.43 -17.25
CA GLY A 97 2.96 -8.39 -17.58
C GLY A 97 1.56 -7.93 -17.17
N LEU A 98 1.46 -7.02 -16.19
CA LEU A 98 0.22 -6.38 -15.77
C LEU A 98 -0.07 -5.06 -16.51
N GLY A 99 0.76 -4.67 -17.47
CA GLY A 99 0.65 -3.41 -18.20
C GLY A 99 1.24 -2.20 -17.45
N GLY A 100 1.98 -2.42 -16.36
CA GLY A 100 2.70 -1.37 -15.64
C GLY A 100 3.97 -0.94 -16.34
N GLY A 101 4.26 0.37 -16.34
CA GLY A 101 5.52 0.92 -16.88
C GLY A 101 6.70 0.63 -15.94
N THR A 102 7.85 0.28 -16.51
CA THR A 102 9.09 -0.02 -15.78
C THR A 102 10.17 1.06 -15.94
N ASP A 103 9.93 2.08 -16.76
CA ASP A 103 10.91 3.11 -17.13
C ASP A 103 11.31 4.02 -15.95
N ALA A 104 10.49 4.08 -14.92
CA ALA A 104 10.74 4.85 -13.71
C ALA A 104 11.39 4.02 -12.58
N LEU A 105 11.68 2.74 -12.82
CA LEU A 105 12.45 1.92 -11.88
C LEU A 105 13.94 2.27 -12.00
N VAL A 106 14.56 2.61 -10.88
CA VAL A 106 15.98 3.01 -10.80
C VAL A 106 16.81 1.80 -10.41
N THR A 107 17.70 1.37 -11.30
CA THR A 107 18.64 0.29 -10.97
C THR A 107 19.74 0.81 -10.06
N VAL A 108 19.96 0.16 -8.93
CA VAL A 108 20.92 0.54 -7.89
C VAL A 108 21.91 -0.59 -7.58
N ALA A 109 23.01 -0.29 -6.88
CA ALA A 109 24.05 -1.26 -6.60
C ALA A 109 23.72 -2.26 -5.46
N ARG A 110 22.59 -2.07 -4.76
CA ARG A 110 22.13 -2.97 -3.69
C ARG A 110 21.18 -4.05 -4.22
N PRO A 111 20.99 -5.18 -3.51
CA PRO A 111 20.06 -6.22 -3.94
C PRO A 111 18.60 -5.72 -3.96
N THR A 112 17.80 -6.27 -4.88
CA THR A 112 16.36 -6.09 -4.83
C THR A 112 15.80 -6.74 -3.57
N THR A 113 15.04 -5.99 -2.78
CA THR A 113 14.39 -6.52 -1.58
C THR A 113 13.54 -7.73 -1.94
N THR A 114 13.84 -8.87 -1.33
CA THR A 114 13.14 -10.14 -1.59
C THR A 114 12.73 -10.78 -0.26
N LYS A 115 11.47 -11.21 -0.17
CA LYS A 115 10.92 -11.90 1.00
C LYS A 115 10.51 -13.31 0.60
N THR A 116 11.35 -14.29 0.94
CA THR A 116 11.11 -15.69 0.57
C THR A 116 10.43 -16.43 1.72
N ARG A 117 9.25 -16.98 1.44
CA ARG A 117 8.46 -17.80 2.36
C ARG A 117 8.51 -19.26 1.93
N LEU A 118 8.98 -20.10 2.81
CA LEU A 118 9.00 -21.56 2.62
C LEU A 118 7.76 -22.16 3.27
N VAL A 119 6.90 -22.78 2.44
CA VAL A 119 5.61 -23.31 2.87
C VAL A 119 5.54 -24.80 2.58
N ALA A 120 5.11 -25.59 3.57
CA ALA A 120 4.83 -27.02 3.39
C ALA A 120 3.51 -27.37 4.08
N ARG A 121 2.65 -28.16 3.40
CA ARG A 121 1.34 -28.58 3.91
C ARG A 121 0.50 -27.41 4.46
N ALA A 122 0.45 -26.29 3.74
CA ALA A 122 -0.23 -25.05 4.12
C ALA A 122 0.32 -24.33 5.37
N GLN A 123 1.48 -24.74 5.89
CA GLN A 123 2.16 -24.08 7.01
C GLN A 123 3.42 -23.36 6.53
N GLN A 124 3.61 -22.10 6.90
CA GLN A 124 4.86 -21.39 6.71
C GLN A 124 5.90 -21.94 7.71
N LEU A 125 6.98 -22.52 7.18
CA LEU A 125 8.06 -23.08 7.98
C LEU A 125 9.13 -22.05 8.30
N LEU A 126 9.44 -21.18 7.33
CA LEU A 126 10.50 -20.18 7.42
C LEU A 126 10.18 -19.01 6.50
N ARG A 127 10.62 -17.82 6.91
CA ARG A 127 10.81 -16.66 6.01
C ARG A 127 12.26 -16.22 6.12
N PHE A 128 12.88 -15.96 4.98
CA PHE A 128 14.17 -15.28 4.93
C PHE A 128 14.09 -14.10 3.97
N ASP A 129 14.71 -13.00 4.36
CA ASP A 129 14.65 -11.74 3.65
C ASP A 129 16.07 -11.41 3.15
N GLU A 130 16.18 -11.12 1.85
CA GLU A 130 17.38 -10.60 1.23
C GLU A 130 17.13 -9.11 0.98
N GLU A 131 17.69 -8.26 1.82
CA GLU A 131 17.38 -6.85 1.79
C GLU A 131 18.52 -6.00 2.35
N GLU A 132 18.59 -4.77 1.89
CA GLU A 132 19.39 -3.70 2.46
C GLU A 132 18.46 -2.54 2.80
N ASP A 133 18.48 -2.09 4.04
CA ASP A 133 17.58 -1.08 4.56
C ASP A 133 18.24 0.30 4.77
N ALA A 134 19.49 0.46 4.31
CA ALA A 134 20.16 1.75 4.27
C ALA A 134 19.46 2.73 3.32
N ASP A 135 19.54 4.01 3.64
CA ASP A 135 19.07 5.05 2.73
C ASP A 135 19.86 5.01 1.40
N LEU A 136 19.19 5.33 0.30
CA LEU A 136 19.85 5.49 -0.99
C LEU A 136 20.94 6.58 -0.91
N ASP A 137 22.03 6.39 -1.62
CA ASP A 137 23.06 7.42 -1.72
C ASP A 137 22.56 8.66 -2.51
N ALA A 138 23.34 9.73 -2.46
CA ALA A 138 22.96 11.01 -3.10
C ALA A 138 22.78 10.88 -4.62
N THR A 139 23.51 9.98 -5.28
CA THR A 139 23.41 9.75 -6.73
C THR A 139 22.10 9.06 -7.07
N ASP A 140 21.75 8.02 -6.34
CA ASP A 140 20.52 7.26 -6.55
C ASP A 140 19.29 8.07 -6.12
N VAL A 141 19.38 8.88 -5.05
CA VAL A 141 18.35 9.85 -4.67
C VAL A 141 18.09 10.85 -5.81
N ALA A 142 19.13 11.37 -6.45
CA ALA A 142 18.97 12.28 -7.59
C ALA A 142 18.28 11.59 -8.78
N ARG A 143 18.60 10.33 -9.07
CA ARG A 143 17.97 9.52 -10.14
C ARG A 143 16.49 9.24 -9.84
N VAL A 144 16.17 8.83 -8.60
CA VAL A 144 14.78 8.65 -8.14
C VAL A 144 14.00 9.95 -8.24
N THR A 145 14.60 11.07 -7.81
CA THR A 145 13.97 12.40 -7.88
C THR A 145 13.71 12.85 -9.33
N ALA A 146 14.61 12.54 -10.25
CA ALA A 146 14.41 12.82 -11.68
C ALA A 146 13.26 12.01 -12.26
N ALA A 147 13.22 10.69 -12.01
CA ALA A 147 12.14 9.80 -12.43
C ALA A 147 10.79 10.24 -11.87
N LEU A 148 10.75 10.55 -10.57
CA LEU A 148 9.60 11.10 -9.86
C LEU A 148 9.09 12.40 -10.51
N THR A 149 9.98 13.36 -10.77
CA THR A 149 9.62 14.64 -11.38
C THR A 149 8.97 14.46 -12.75
N ALA A 150 9.51 13.55 -13.57
CA ALA A 150 8.93 13.21 -14.87
C ALA A 150 7.55 12.53 -14.73
N ALA A 151 7.42 11.57 -13.82
CA ALA A 151 6.17 10.85 -13.59
C ALA A 151 5.05 11.77 -13.08
N LEU A 152 5.37 12.67 -12.15
CA LEU A 152 4.40 13.62 -11.59
C LEU A 152 3.88 14.67 -12.58
N ALA A 153 4.56 14.86 -13.70
CA ALA A 153 4.13 15.83 -14.71
C ALA A 153 2.70 15.59 -15.22
N THR A 154 2.20 14.38 -15.16
CA THR A 154 0.86 14.02 -15.67
C THR A 154 0.01 13.26 -14.64
N ALA A 155 0.44 13.15 -13.40
CA ALA A 155 -0.24 12.38 -12.36
C ALA A 155 -1.58 13.00 -11.95
N ASP A 156 -2.56 12.14 -11.66
CA ASP A 156 -3.86 12.49 -11.08
C ASP A 156 -3.90 12.19 -9.57
N ALA A 157 -3.00 11.33 -9.06
CA ALA A 157 -2.73 11.08 -7.64
C ALA A 157 -1.32 10.55 -7.45
N VAL A 158 -0.79 10.68 -6.21
CA VAL A 158 0.51 10.13 -5.79
C VAL A 158 0.35 9.31 -4.54
N ILE A 159 1.07 8.20 -4.48
CA ILE A 159 1.21 7.34 -3.30
C ILE A 159 2.68 7.35 -2.86
N LEU A 160 2.91 7.56 -1.57
CA LEU A 160 4.19 7.34 -0.90
C LEU A 160 4.07 6.07 -0.05
N GLU A 161 4.72 5.00 -0.49
CA GLU A 161 4.64 3.67 0.12
C GLU A 161 5.97 3.32 0.80
N ASP A 162 6.03 3.52 2.12
CA ASP A 162 7.23 3.38 2.94
C ASP A 162 7.31 1.98 3.58
N TYR A 163 8.44 1.29 3.41
CA TYR A 163 8.78 0.05 4.09
C TYR A 163 10.14 0.14 4.80
N ASN A 164 10.66 1.37 4.99
CA ASN A 164 12.00 1.65 5.54
C ASN A 164 13.14 0.95 4.79
N LYS A 165 13.04 0.87 3.46
CA LYS A 165 14.09 0.32 2.60
C LYS A 165 14.88 1.41 1.88
N GLY A 166 14.73 2.66 2.32
CA GLY A 166 15.59 3.79 1.98
C GLY A 166 15.31 4.47 0.63
N VAL A 167 14.21 4.18 -0.05
CA VAL A 167 13.76 4.97 -1.21
C VAL A 167 13.14 6.28 -0.73
N LEU A 168 12.31 6.24 0.31
CA LEU A 168 11.63 7.41 0.85
C LEU A 168 12.51 8.11 1.91
N VAL A 169 13.62 8.68 1.45
CA VAL A 169 14.43 9.61 2.24
C VAL A 169 13.75 11.00 2.31
N PRO A 170 14.07 11.84 3.31
CA PRO A 170 13.43 13.15 3.47
C PRO A 170 13.39 13.99 2.19
N GLN A 171 14.48 14.00 1.41
CA GLN A 171 14.56 14.76 0.15
C GLN A 171 13.55 14.27 -0.90
N VAL A 172 13.32 12.96 -1.03
CA VAL A 172 12.35 12.37 -1.95
C VAL A 172 10.93 12.68 -1.49
N ILE A 173 10.66 12.56 -0.18
CA ILE A 173 9.36 12.86 0.43
C ILE A 173 9.00 14.32 0.21
N GLU A 174 9.86 15.24 0.61
CA GLU A 174 9.64 16.70 0.49
C GLU A 174 9.43 17.10 -0.97
N ARG A 175 10.27 16.58 -1.88
CA ARG A 175 10.14 16.90 -3.30
C ARG A 175 8.84 16.38 -3.89
N THR A 176 8.40 15.17 -3.51
CA THR A 176 7.12 14.60 -3.97
C THR A 176 5.95 15.48 -3.54
N ILE A 177 5.90 15.83 -2.25
CA ILE A 177 4.80 16.62 -1.70
C ILE A 177 4.78 18.03 -2.30
N ALA A 178 5.94 18.68 -2.47
CA ALA A 178 6.04 19.99 -3.08
C ALA A 178 5.51 19.98 -4.54
N LEU A 179 5.97 19.05 -5.37
CA LEU A 179 5.52 18.91 -6.76
C LEU A 179 4.02 18.60 -6.87
N ALA A 180 3.50 17.75 -5.99
CA ALA A 180 2.09 17.41 -5.94
C ALA A 180 1.24 18.66 -5.54
N ALA A 181 1.71 19.43 -4.56
CA ALA A 181 1.05 20.66 -4.11
C ALA A 181 0.98 21.73 -5.22
N GLU A 182 2.07 21.93 -5.98
CA GLU A 182 2.10 22.85 -7.12
C GLU A 182 1.02 22.53 -8.18
N ARG A 183 0.58 21.29 -8.25
CA ARG A 183 -0.35 20.77 -9.26
C ARG A 183 -1.73 20.42 -8.70
N ASN A 184 -1.96 20.62 -7.41
CA ASN A 184 -3.16 20.20 -6.68
C ASN A 184 -3.44 18.68 -6.82
N VAL A 185 -2.38 17.87 -6.87
CA VAL A 185 -2.47 16.40 -6.94
C VAL A 185 -2.54 15.84 -5.52
N PRO A 186 -3.53 14.99 -5.18
CA PRO A 186 -3.62 14.38 -3.85
C PRO A 186 -2.47 13.41 -3.61
N VAL A 187 -1.94 13.45 -2.36
CA VAL A 187 -0.87 12.57 -1.88
C VAL A 187 -1.42 11.66 -0.79
N VAL A 188 -1.33 10.34 -1.01
CA VAL A 188 -1.65 9.32 0.00
C VAL A 188 -0.35 8.70 0.51
N VAL A 189 -0.22 8.57 1.82
CA VAL A 189 0.98 8.04 2.47
C VAL A 189 0.65 6.79 3.28
N ASP A 190 1.37 5.70 3.04
CA ASP A 190 1.48 4.56 3.94
C ASP A 190 2.84 4.63 4.65
N PRO A 191 2.89 5.11 5.90
CA PRO A 191 4.16 5.43 6.55
C PRO A 191 4.79 4.24 7.27
N LYS A 192 6.11 4.34 7.50
CA LYS A 192 6.84 3.54 8.49
C LYS A 192 7.56 4.45 9.49
N PHE A 193 8.20 3.85 10.50
CA PHE A 193 8.65 4.56 11.68
C PHE A 193 9.80 5.56 11.44
N ARG A 194 10.73 5.35 10.48
CA ARG A 194 11.92 6.22 10.31
C ARG A 194 11.54 7.66 10.00
N ASN A 195 10.67 7.86 9.00
CA ASN A 195 10.29 9.17 8.51
C ASN A 195 8.85 9.55 8.89
N PHE A 196 8.29 8.97 9.95
CA PHE A 196 6.87 9.06 10.30
C PHE A 196 6.31 10.49 10.33
N PHE A 197 7.11 11.48 10.74
CA PHE A 197 6.71 12.88 10.83
C PHE A 197 7.20 13.75 9.66
N SER A 198 7.74 13.15 8.61
CA SER A 198 8.32 13.89 7.47
C SER A 198 7.32 14.17 6.34
N TYR A 199 6.10 13.63 6.40
CA TYR A 199 5.11 13.68 5.32
C TYR A 199 4.17 14.89 5.39
N ARG A 200 4.68 16.03 5.85
CA ARG A 200 3.91 17.26 6.02
C ARG A 200 3.31 17.76 4.70
N GLY A 201 2.04 18.11 4.70
CA GLY A 201 1.31 18.55 3.51
C GLY A 201 0.64 17.44 2.72
N ALA A 202 0.80 16.16 3.11
CA ALA A 202 0.08 15.06 2.47
C ALA A 202 -1.45 15.19 2.63
N THR A 203 -2.20 14.67 1.66
CA THR A 203 -3.67 14.70 1.68
C THR A 203 -4.22 13.68 2.68
N VAL A 204 -3.77 12.42 2.59
CA VAL A 204 -4.15 11.37 3.53
C VAL A 204 -2.90 10.67 4.03
N PHE A 205 -2.76 10.57 5.35
CA PHE A 205 -1.72 9.82 6.04
C PHE A 205 -2.36 8.61 6.71
N LYS A 206 -1.95 7.40 6.33
CA LYS A 206 -2.63 6.15 6.66
C LYS A 206 -1.76 5.19 7.48
N PRO A 207 -1.48 5.43 8.74
CA PRO A 207 -0.86 4.44 9.60
C PRO A 207 -1.86 3.38 10.06
N ASN A 208 -1.36 2.22 10.49
CA ASN A 208 -2.13 1.38 11.37
C ASN A 208 -2.02 1.85 12.84
N ARG A 209 -2.88 1.30 13.71
CA ARG A 209 -2.90 1.69 15.13
C ARG A 209 -1.54 1.51 15.80
N ARG A 210 -0.88 0.39 15.56
CA ARG A 210 0.43 0.08 16.17
C ARG A 210 1.53 1.03 15.70
N GLU A 211 1.56 1.37 14.42
CA GLU A 211 2.52 2.33 13.86
C GLU A 211 2.34 3.71 14.49
N LEU A 212 1.09 4.17 14.62
CA LEU A 212 0.79 5.46 15.25
C LEU A 212 1.16 5.46 16.73
N GLU A 213 0.79 4.43 17.50
CA GLU A 213 1.13 4.30 18.91
C GLU A 213 2.64 4.26 19.15
N GLN A 214 3.38 3.53 18.32
CA GLN A 214 4.84 3.51 18.38
C GLN A 214 5.46 4.88 18.10
N ALA A 215 4.97 5.60 17.09
CA ALA A 215 5.49 6.92 16.73
C ALA A 215 5.15 7.99 17.78
N LEU A 216 4.02 7.86 18.45
CA LEU A 216 3.60 8.78 19.53
C LEU A 216 4.24 8.43 20.87
N GLY A 217 4.67 7.19 21.08
CA GLY A 217 5.08 6.66 22.39
C GLY A 217 3.92 6.54 23.39
N ALA A 218 2.67 6.51 22.92
CA ALA A 218 1.47 6.46 23.73
C ALA A 218 0.35 5.69 23.03
N ALA A 219 -0.54 5.07 23.80
CA ALA A 219 -1.72 4.39 23.30
C ALA A 219 -2.70 5.41 22.67
N VAL A 220 -3.37 4.98 21.60
CA VAL A 220 -4.44 5.75 20.94
C VAL A 220 -5.79 5.32 21.50
N ASP A 221 -6.43 6.24 22.23
CA ASP A 221 -7.79 6.05 22.73
C ASP A 221 -8.79 6.59 21.70
N LEU A 222 -9.54 5.68 21.09
CA LEU A 222 -10.58 6.04 20.11
C LEU A 222 -11.92 6.37 20.76
N ASP A 223 -12.14 6.02 22.03
CA ASP A 223 -13.36 6.33 22.74
C ASP A 223 -13.31 7.74 23.36
N HIS A 224 -12.09 8.22 23.64
CA HIS A 224 -11.82 9.59 24.05
C HIS A 224 -10.83 10.26 23.08
N PRO A 225 -11.24 10.51 21.84
CA PRO A 225 -10.33 10.87 20.74
C PRO A 225 -9.81 12.32 20.79
N ALA A 226 -9.91 12.99 21.95
CA ALA A 226 -9.49 14.40 22.13
C ALA A 226 -8.02 14.67 21.74
N ALA A 227 -7.15 13.64 21.77
CA ALA A 227 -5.75 13.74 21.39
C ALA A 227 -5.52 13.66 19.86
N LEU A 228 -6.46 13.11 19.08
CA LEU A 228 -6.28 12.89 17.65
C LEU A 228 -6.17 14.19 16.83
N PRO A 229 -6.92 15.28 17.11
CA PRO A 229 -6.72 16.56 16.45
C PRO A 229 -5.30 17.14 16.66
N ALA A 230 -4.75 16.99 17.88
CA ALA A 230 -3.37 17.43 18.16
C ALA A 230 -2.35 16.57 17.42
N THR A 231 -2.59 15.27 17.31
CA THR A 231 -1.77 14.35 16.49
C THR A 231 -1.81 14.75 15.03
N LEU A 232 -2.99 15.02 14.47
CA LEU A 232 -3.15 15.49 13.10
C LEU A 232 -2.40 16.81 12.86
N ALA A 233 -2.49 17.77 13.80
CA ALA A 233 -1.77 19.02 13.72
C ALA A 233 -0.24 18.83 13.75
N ARG A 234 0.26 17.87 14.57
CA ARG A 234 1.68 17.52 14.61
C ARG A 234 2.18 16.89 13.30
N LEU A 235 1.36 16.04 12.67
CA LEU A 235 1.65 15.44 11.37
C LEU A 235 1.60 16.48 10.24
N ASP A 236 0.81 17.53 10.43
CA ASP A 236 0.55 18.59 9.44
C ASP A 236 0.05 18.03 8.09
N VAL A 237 -0.90 17.12 8.16
CA VAL A 237 -1.58 16.51 7.00
C VAL A 237 -3.05 16.93 6.96
N ALA A 238 -3.74 16.77 5.82
CA ALA A 238 -5.16 17.13 5.74
C ALA A 238 -6.06 16.13 6.46
N HIS A 239 -5.75 14.83 6.33
CA HIS A 239 -6.51 13.75 6.93
C HIS A 239 -5.58 12.67 7.49
N LEU A 240 -5.94 12.12 8.66
CA LEU A 240 -5.34 10.92 9.23
C LEU A 240 -6.36 9.79 9.11
N LEU A 241 -6.03 8.74 8.34
CA LEU A 241 -6.82 7.53 8.26
C LEU A 241 -6.14 6.42 9.05
N LEU A 242 -6.69 6.11 10.22
CA LEU A 242 -6.17 5.06 11.09
C LEU A 242 -6.84 3.73 10.76
N THR A 243 -6.05 2.73 10.34
CA THR A 243 -6.57 1.36 10.14
C THR A 243 -6.55 0.59 11.47
N LEU A 244 -7.63 -0.16 11.74
CA LEU A 244 -7.95 -0.76 13.05
C LEU A 244 -8.21 -2.27 12.94
N SER A 245 -7.66 -2.92 11.94
CA SER A 245 -7.85 -4.36 11.66
C SER A 245 -9.34 -4.73 11.58
N GLU A 246 -9.81 -5.67 12.39
CA GLU A 246 -11.20 -6.12 12.45
C GLU A 246 -12.21 -5.04 12.88
N HIS A 247 -11.74 -3.92 13.42
CA HIS A 247 -12.59 -2.79 13.84
C HIS A 247 -12.80 -1.74 12.72
N GLY A 248 -12.25 -1.99 11.51
CA GLY A 248 -12.38 -1.08 10.37
C GLY A 248 -11.41 0.09 10.40
N MET A 249 -11.88 1.32 10.30
CA MET A 249 -11.04 2.51 10.16
C MET A 249 -11.60 3.71 10.93
N ALA A 250 -10.74 4.67 11.26
CA ALA A 250 -11.12 5.98 11.79
C ALA A 250 -10.45 7.07 10.95
N LEU A 251 -11.27 7.91 10.31
CA LEU A 251 -10.82 9.09 9.56
C LEU A 251 -10.91 10.33 10.46
N VAL A 252 -9.80 11.01 10.64
CA VAL A 252 -9.71 12.28 11.36
C VAL A 252 -9.38 13.38 10.36
N SER A 253 -10.22 14.39 10.26
CA SER A 253 -10.04 15.51 9.34
C SER A 253 -9.48 16.75 10.07
N ARG A 254 -8.86 17.68 9.34
CA ARG A 254 -8.21 18.89 9.90
C ARG A 254 -9.16 19.77 10.74
N GLY A 255 -10.47 19.69 10.50
CA GLY A 255 -11.50 20.33 11.32
C GLY A 255 -11.80 19.66 12.68
N GLY A 256 -11.11 18.55 13.00
CA GLY A 256 -11.33 17.78 14.21
C GLY A 256 -12.49 16.78 14.10
N GLU A 257 -13.15 16.68 12.96
CA GLU A 257 -14.19 15.68 12.73
C GLU A 257 -13.57 14.28 12.68
N ILE A 258 -14.18 13.35 13.41
CA ILE A 258 -13.78 11.95 13.48
C ILE A 258 -14.91 11.09 12.94
N THR A 259 -14.61 10.37 11.88
CA THR A 259 -15.55 9.46 11.22
C THR A 259 -15.09 8.02 11.45
N ARG A 260 -15.87 7.21 12.15
CA ARG A 260 -15.63 5.76 12.27
C ARG A 260 -16.27 5.03 11.10
N ILE A 261 -15.48 4.18 10.45
CA ILE A 261 -15.89 3.35 9.32
C ILE A 261 -15.77 1.89 9.77
N PRO A 262 -16.87 1.19 10.06
CA PRO A 262 -16.82 -0.20 10.50
C PRO A 262 -16.27 -1.10 9.41
N THR A 263 -15.67 -2.24 9.79
CA THR A 263 -15.16 -3.21 8.81
C THR A 263 -16.28 -3.73 7.90
N MET A 264 -15.94 -3.92 6.62
CA MET A 264 -16.81 -4.54 5.63
C MET A 264 -16.39 -5.99 5.32
N ALA A 265 -15.35 -6.51 6.00
CA ALA A 265 -14.93 -7.90 5.88
C ALA A 265 -16.00 -8.84 6.48
N ARG A 266 -16.37 -9.89 5.74
CA ARG A 266 -17.28 -10.95 6.19
C ARG A 266 -16.54 -12.21 6.62
N GLU A 267 -15.55 -12.58 5.83
CA GLU A 267 -14.67 -13.70 6.06
C GLU A 267 -13.23 -13.23 5.89
N VAL A 268 -12.34 -13.72 6.73
CA VAL A 268 -10.92 -13.35 6.69
C VAL A 268 -10.12 -14.62 6.47
N TYR A 269 -9.50 -14.74 5.30
CA TYR A 269 -8.58 -15.82 4.97
C TYR A 269 -7.13 -15.38 5.13
N ASP A 270 -6.79 -14.20 4.63
CA ASP A 270 -5.44 -13.65 4.70
C ASP A 270 -5.52 -12.12 4.80
N VAL A 271 -4.65 -11.52 5.58
CA VAL A 271 -4.59 -10.06 5.77
C VAL A 271 -3.40 -9.42 5.04
N VAL A 272 -2.62 -10.24 4.31
CA VAL A 272 -1.43 -9.78 3.59
C VAL A 272 -1.85 -8.98 2.37
N GLY A 273 -1.49 -7.68 2.31
CA GLY A 273 -1.82 -6.80 1.19
C GLY A 273 -3.05 -5.90 1.43
N ALA A 274 -3.82 -6.13 2.52
CA ALA A 274 -5.00 -5.30 2.81
C ALA A 274 -4.65 -3.81 2.96
N GLY A 275 -3.53 -3.48 3.60
CA GLY A 275 -3.01 -2.11 3.70
C GLY A 275 -2.73 -1.47 2.34
N ASP A 276 -2.08 -2.23 1.46
CA ASP A 276 -1.72 -1.80 0.10
C ASP A 276 -2.97 -1.58 -0.76
N THR A 277 -3.98 -2.47 -0.62
CA THR A 277 -5.29 -2.31 -1.27
C THR A 277 -6.01 -1.05 -0.81
N VAL A 278 -6.01 -0.77 0.50
CA VAL A 278 -6.57 0.48 1.04
C VAL A 278 -5.86 1.69 0.44
N THR A 279 -4.53 1.69 0.42
CA THR A 279 -3.71 2.79 -0.09
C THR A 279 -3.99 3.05 -1.57
N ALA A 280 -4.04 2.00 -2.39
CA ALA A 280 -4.35 2.09 -3.81
C ALA A 280 -5.75 2.67 -4.06
N TYR A 281 -6.77 2.13 -3.39
CA TYR A 281 -8.15 2.61 -3.56
C TYR A 281 -8.37 4.03 -3.05
N LEU A 282 -7.71 4.44 -1.94
CA LEU A 282 -7.72 5.83 -1.48
C LEU A 282 -7.24 6.79 -2.58
N ALA A 283 -6.07 6.53 -3.13
CA ALA A 283 -5.50 7.38 -4.17
C ALA A 283 -6.37 7.42 -5.43
N LEU A 284 -6.87 6.27 -5.88
CA LEU A 284 -7.75 6.16 -7.04
C LEU A 284 -9.07 6.93 -6.86
N MET A 285 -9.69 6.82 -5.70
CA MET A 285 -10.96 7.52 -5.44
C MET A 285 -10.75 9.02 -5.30
N LEU A 286 -9.67 9.48 -4.67
CA LEU A 286 -9.30 10.90 -4.65
C LEU A 286 -9.03 11.44 -6.07
N ALA A 287 -8.31 10.69 -6.91
CA ALA A 287 -8.09 11.02 -8.32
C ALA A 287 -9.40 11.06 -9.12
N ALA A 288 -10.39 10.24 -8.75
CA ALA A 288 -11.71 10.21 -9.36
C ALA A 288 -12.66 11.32 -8.86
N GLY A 289 -12.23 12.16 -7.91
CA GLY A 289 -13.00 13.28 -7.37
C GLY A 289 -13.91 12.93 -6.19
N ALA A 290 -13.56 11.86 -5.45
CA ALA A 290 -14.15 11.57 -4.16
C ALA A 290 -13.59 12.50 -3.08
N ASP A 291 -14.38 12.81 -2.06
CA ASP A 291 -13.85 13.37 -0.83
C ASP A 291 -13.12 12.27 -0.01
N ALA A 292 -12.37 12.69 1.03
CA ALA A 292 -11.56 11.76 1.82
C ALA A 292 -12.40 10.68 2.53
N ARG A 293 -13.63 11.01 2.91
CA ARG A 293 -14.56 10.08 3.56
C ARG A 293 -15.11 9.06 2.56
N GLU A 294 -15.56 9.51 1.38
CA GLU A 294 -16.00 8.62 0.30
C GLU A 294 -14.87 7.66 -0.09
N ALA A 295 -13.64 8.19 -0.26
CA ALA A 295 -12.46 7.41 -0.59
C ALA A 295 -12.15 6.35 0.49
N ALA A 296 -12.20 6.71 1.77
CA ALA A 296 -11.96 5.79 2.89
C ALA A 296 -13.04 4.69 2.97
N VAL A 297 -14.32 5.03 2.75
CA VAL A 297 -15.42 4.05 2.73
C VAL A 297 -15.23 3.05 1.58
N ILE A 298 -14.90 3.52 0.38
CA ILE A 298 -14.69 2.64 -0.79
C ILE A 298 -13.46 1.76 -0.59
N ALA A 299 -12.37 2.32 -0.07
CA ALA A 299 -11.15 1.58 0.26
C ALA A 299 -11.42 0.48 1.31
N ASN A 300 -12.32 0.73 2.28
CA ASN A 300 -12.70 -0.26 3.28
C ASN A 300 -13.52 -1.42 2.66
N TYR A 301 -14.39 -1.17 1.66
CA TYR A 301 -15.04 -2.24 0.89
C TYR A 301 -14.00 -3.08 0.13
N ALA A 302 -13.05 -2.42 -0.54
CA ALA A 302 -12.00 -3.10 -1.28
C ALA A 302 -11.14 -3.99 -0.35
N ALA A 303 -10.71 -3.46 0.80
CA ALA A 303 -9.99 -4.23 1.81
C ALA A 303 -10.81 -5.43 2.32
N GLY A 304 -12.12 -5.23 2.56
CA GLY A 304 -13.03 -6.32 2.98
C GLY A 304 -13.15 -7.45 1.96
N VAL A 305 -13.04 -7.14 0.66
CA VAL A 305 -12.99 -8.14 -0.41
C VAL A 305 -11.62 -8.83 -0.46
N GLU A 306 -10.54 -8.05 -0.32
CA GLU A 306 -9.17 -8.55 -0.40
C GLU A 306 -8.88 -9.59 0.69
N VAL A 307 -9.20 -9.30 1.96
CA VAL A 307 -8.94 -10.22 3.08
C VAL A 307 -9.72 -11.54 2.98
N GLY A 308 -10.74 -11.62 2.13
CA GLY A 308 -11.45 -12.85 1.76
C GLY A 308 -10.73 -13.70 0.71
N LYS A 309 -9.57 -13.26 0.21
CA LYS A 309 -8.77 -13.95 -0.80
C LYS A 309 -7.48 -14.50 -0.19
N LEU A 310 -6.78 -15.38 -0.89
CA LEU A 310 -5.51 -15.94 -0.44
C LEU A 310 -4.32 -15.13 -0.98
N GLY A 311 -3.45 -14.69 -0.10
CA GLY A 311 -2.26 -13.89 -0.42
C GLY A 311 -2.61 -12.46 -0.83
N ALA A 312 -1.62 -11.66 -1.21
CA ALA A 312 -1.79 -10.30 -1.71
C ALA A 312 -2.55 -10.30 -3.05
N ALA A 313 -3.87 -10.37 -2.97
CA ALA A 313 -4.76 -10.42 -4.12
C ALA A 313 -5.24 -9.01 -4.50
N THR A 314 -5.47 -8.78 -5.79
CA THR A 314 -6.06 -7.52 -6.25
C THR A 314 -7.59 -7.56 -6.17
N VAL A 315 -8.19 -6.39 -6.13
CA VAL A 315 -9.64 -6.22 -6.11
C VAL A 315 -10.08 -5.38 -7.30
N THR A 316 -11.11 -5.86 -8.00
CA THR A 316 -11.70 -5.17 -9.15
C THR A 316 -12.87 -4.27 -8.75
N PRO A 317 -13.22 -3.25 -9.56
CA PRO A 317 -14.41 -2.42 -9.34
C PRO A 317 -15.71 -3.24 -9.23
N ALA A 318 -15.84 -4.31 -10.01
CA ALA A 318 -17.00 -5.19 -9.99
C ALA A 318 -17.14 -5.93 -8.65
N GLU A 319 -16.03 -6.38 -8.06
CA GLU A 319 -16.03 -7.03 -6.74
C GLU A 319 -16.40 -6.04 -5.63
N VAL A 320 -15.95 -4.79 -5.71
CA VAL A 320 -16.32 -3.74 -4.74
C VAL A 320 -17.82 -3.47 -4.81
N LEU A 321 -18.39 -3.34 -6.02
CA LEU A 321 -19.83 -3.17 -6.21
C LEU A 321 -20.63 -4.36 -5.68
N ALA A 322 -20.18 -5.58 -5.95
CA ALA A 322 -20.83 -6.79 -5.46
C ALA A 322 -20.79 -6.88 -3.91
N ALA A 323 -19.68 -6.49 -3.31
CA ALA A 323 -19.54 -6.41 -1.84
C ALA A 323 -20.50 -5.37 -1.26
N TYR A 324 -20.60 -4.20 -1.87
CA TYR A 324 -21.56 -3.16 -1.47
C TYR A 324 -23.00 -3.67 -1.54
N ASP A 325 -23.40 -4.24 -2.68
CA ASP A 325 -24.75 -4.76 -2.88
C ASP A 325 -25.10 -5.83 -1.87
N SER A 326 -24.19 -6.78 -1.64
CA SER A 326 -24.39 -7.86 -0.69
C SER A 326 -24.45 -7.39 0.78
N PHE A 327 -23.77 -6.28 1.14
CA PHE A 327 -23.86 -5.71 2.47
C PHE A 327 -25.22 -5.05 2.74
N HIS A 328 -25.78 -4.39 1.75
CA HIS A 328 -27.06 -3.67 1.87
C HIS A 328 -28.31 -4.52 1.59
N LEU A 329 -28.15 -5.75 1.06
CA LEU A 329 -29.26 -6.70 0.91
C LEU A 329 -29.59 -7.46 2.21
N VAL A 330 -28.70 -7.43 3.21
CA VAL A 330 -28.83 -8.20 4.48
C VAL A 330 -29.22 -7.29 5.64
N THR A 331 -29.17 -5.98 5.44
CA THR A 331 -29.67 -4.97 6.41
C THR A 331 -31.05 -4.45 6.02
#